data_b40d32c3d7bf8e13c06e5e16801135d8
#
_entry.id   b40d32c3d7bf8e13c06e5e16801135d8
#
_cell.length_a   1.000
_cell.length_b   1.000
_cell.length_c   1.000
_cell.angle_alpha   90.00
_cell.angle_beta   90.00
_cell.angle_gamma   90.00
#
_symmetry.space_group_name_H-M   'P 1'
#
loop_
_entity.id
_entity.type
_entity.pdbx_description
1 polymer ?
#
loop_
_entity_poly.entity_id
_entity_poly.type
_entity_poly.pdbx_seq_one_letter_code
_entity_poly.pdbx_strand_id
1 'polypeptide(L)'
;MCEFNENLFEKMLDDYLPEEKKTGDVIEGIITRKEVDYSYLDLNGKKEGRIISREVEDFNIGDRIEVKVLRNEEDIVIVSKFLLDKSKEFFSLSVDEIVTGKIVKKIKGGYSVKIGKNDGFLPFSLSNFQKDKEYEGEKFKFIVKEKNKSSITLSRTDLVRKEEEEFFNVINVGDVVVGKVKSVLDFGLVLDLEATTGFIHVSEISWEQVDDLIEKFGINDEVTAKIIEKDTEKRKLKLSIKQLSEDPWNSFIDTYNIGDVIDIIVKDVLDFGLVIGVQKNKGFIHISELAWNN
;
A
#
# COMPACT_ATOMS: atom_id res chain seq x y z
N MET A 1 14.68 -73.26 -29.23
CA MET A 1 15.32 -72.65 -28.05
C MET A 1 14.90 -71.19 -28.03
N CYS A 2 13.98 -70.86 -27.14
CA CYS A 2 13.56 -69.45 -26.96
C CYS A 2 14.62 -68.81 -26.10
N GLU A 3 15.38 -67.87 -26.65
CA GLU A 3 16.19 -66.94 -25.84
C GLU A 3 15.22 -66.08 -25.04
N PHE A 4 15.14 -66.34 -23.76
CA PHE A 4 14.41 -65.57 -22.81
C PHE A 4 15.15 -64.21 -22.70
N ASN A 5 14.50 -63.16 -23.15
CA ASN A 5 15.09 -61.82 -23.24
C ASN A 5 15.20 -61.26 -21.82
N GLU A 6 16.32 -61.52 -21.15
CA GLU A 6 16.61 -61.02 -19.78
C GLU A 6 16.41 -59.50 -19.65
N ASN A 7 16.69 -58.75 -20.70
CA ASN A 7 16.46 -57.30 -20.79
C ASN A 7 14.99 -56.90 -20.72
N LEU A 8 14.06 -57.77 -21.21
CA LEU A 8 12.63 -57.49 -21.15
C LEU A 8 12.08 -57.76 -19.74
N PHE A 9 12.64 -58.77 -19.08
CA PHE A 9 12.28 -59.15 -17.69
C PHE A 9 12.82 -58.11 -16.70
N GLU A 10 14.05 -57.63 -16.89
CA GLU A 10 14.62 -56.54 -16.05
C GLU A 10 13.81 -55.25 -16.23
N LYS A 11 13.45 -54.84 -17.46
CA LYS A 11 12.56 -53.69 -17.69
C LYS A 11 11.18 -53.86 -17.06
N MET A 12 10.60 -55.07 -17.13
CA MET A 12 9.33 -55.35 -16.48
C MET A 12 9.46 -55.35 -14.95
N LEU A 13 10.61 -55.77 -14.40
CA LEU A 13 10.88 -55.69 -12.96
C LEU A 13 11.08 -54.27 -12.46
N ASP A 14 11.77 -53.45 -13.24
CA ASP A 14 11.95 -52.01 -12.94
C ASP A 14 10.63 -51.23 -13.00
N ASP A 15 9.73 -51.56 -13.93
CA ASP A 15 8.38 -51.00 -13.98
C ASP A 15 7.46 -51.46 -12.83
N TYR A 16 7.78 -52.65 -12.21
CA TYR A 16 7.05 -53.20 -11.05
C TYR A 16 7.64 -52.88 -9.70
N LEU A 17 8.89 -52.36 -9.65
CA LEU A 17 9.48 -51.91 -8.38
C LEU A 17 8.89 -50.54 -8.06
N PRO A 18 8.12 -50.37 -6.98
CA PRO A 18 7.63 -49.09 -6.58
C PRO A 18 8.82 -48.17 -6.32
N GLU A 19 8.92 -47.04 -7.06
CA GLU A 19 9.96 -46.04 -6.88
C GLU A 19 10.09 -45.69 -5.38
N GLU A 20 11.32 -45.76 -4.87
CA GLU A 20 11.58 -45.34 -3.49
C GLU A 20 11.26 -43.85 -3.35
N LYS A 21 10.22 -43.55 -2.57
CA LYS A 21 9.76 -42.17 -2.29
C LYS A 21 10.85 -41.42 -1.53
N LYS A 22 11.43 -40.41 -2.19
CA LYS A 22 12.52 -39.61 -1.63
C LYS A 22 11.96 -38.46 -0.77
N THR A 23 12.73 -38.06 0.20
CA THR A 23 12.42 -36.86 1.01
C THR A 23 12.28 -35.62 0.09
N GLY A 24 11.15 -34.94 0.19
CA GLY A 24 10.83 -33.78 -0.61
C GLY A 24 9.86 -34.02 -1.75
N ASP A 25 9.62 -35.29 -2.13
CA ASP A 25 8.67 -35.64 -3.19
C ASP A 25 7.24 -35.27 -2.81
N VAL A 26 6.46 -34.91 -3.82
CA VAL A 26 5.02 -34.67 -3.69
C VAL A 26 4.30 -35.89 -4.24
N ILE A 27 3.48 -36.50 -3.42
CA ILE A 27 2.75 -37.72 -3.74
C ILE A 27 1.28 -37.60 -3.37
N GLU A 28 0.43 -38.30 -4.09
CA GLU A 28 -0.98 -38.48 -3.73
C GLU A 28 -1.14 -39.65 -2.77
N GLY A 29 -1.99 -39.47 -1.76
CA GLY A 29 -2.39 -40.53 -0.84
C GLY A 29 -3.89 -40.49 -0.55
N ILE A 30 -4.46 -41.65 -0.24
CA ILE A 30 -5.86 -41.81 0.17
C ILE A 30 -5.91 -42.01 1.68
N ILE A 31 -6.76 -41.23 2.35
CA ILE A 31 -6.92 -41.33 3.80
C ILE A 31 -7.62 -42.65 4.11
N THR A 32 -6.92 -43.57 4.79
CA THR A 32 -7.44 -44.88 5.16
C THR A 32 -8.00 -44.92 6.59
N ARG A 33 -7.34 -44.22 7.50
CA ARG A 33 -7.67 -44.22 8.91
C ARG A 33 -7.35 -42.90 9.57
N LYS A 34 -8.23 -42.41 10.45
CA LYS A 34 -8.01 -41.23 11.28
C LYS A 34 -7.96 -41.62 12.74
N GLU A 35 -6.91 -41.21 13.41
CA GLU A 35 -6.73 -41.34 14.87
C GLU A 35 -6.58 -39.94 15.49
N VAL A 36 -6.53 -39.85 16.80
CA VAL A 36 -6.51 -38.54 17.52
C VAL A 36 -5.30 -37.68 17.14
N ASP A 37 -4.11 -38.29 17.14
CA ASP A 37 -2.85 -37.57 16.90
C ASP A 37 -2.38 -37.69 15.46
N TYR A 38 -2.56 -38.84 14.83
CA TYR A 38 -2.09 -39.15 13.48
C TYR A 38 -3.19 -39.76 12.63
N SER A 39 -3.14 -39.48 11.35
CA SER A 39 -3.95 -40.16 10.33
C SER A 39 -3.03 -40.91 9.37
N TYR A 40 -3.58 -41.94 8.75
CA TYR A 40 -2.84 -42.84 7.88
C TYR A 40 -3.35 -42.72 6.46
N LEU A 41 -2.42 -42.79 5.51
CA LEU A 41 -2.63 -42.65 4.09
C LEU A 41 -2.12 -43.86 3.34
N ASP A 42 -2.90 -44.40 2.44
CA ASP A 42 -2.38 -45.31 1.43
C ASP A 42 -1.70 -44.49 0.32
N LEU A 43 -0.43 -44.72 0.13
CA LEU A 43 0.41 -44.01 -0.83
C LEU A 43 0.62 -44.82 -2.14
N ASN A 44 -0.23 -45.80 -2.42
CA ASN A 44 -0.08 -46.74 -3.54
C ASN A 44 1.28 -47.45 -3.56
N GLY A 45 1.76 -47.87 -2.40
CA GLY A 45 3.05 -48.51 -2.23
C GLY A 45 3.06 -49.54 -1.08
N LYS A 46 4.23 -50.07 -0.79
CA LYS A 46 4.37 -51.04 0.31
C LYS A 46 4.28 -50.45 1.71
N LYS A 47 4.46 -49.12 1.83
CA LYS A 47 4.50 -48.42 3.10
C LYS A 47 3.30 -47.49 3.26
N GLU A 48 2.78 -47.40 4.48
CA GLU A 48 1.73 -46.42 4.82
C GLU A 48 2.30 -45.03 5.04
N GLY A 49 1.57 -43.98 4.65
CA GLY A 49 1.86 -42.61 4.97
C GLY A 49 1.28 -42.25 6.34
N ARG A 50 2.06 -41.59 7.19
CA ARG A 50 1.58 -41.00 8.45
C ARG A 50 1.62 -39.48 8.41
N ILE A 51 0.47 -38.85 8.68
CA ILE A 51 0.29 -37.41 8.72
C ILE A 51 -0.29 -36.99 10.08
N ILE A 52 -0.05 -35.76 10.50
CA ILE A 52 -0.65 -35.21 11.72
C ILE A 52 -2.14 -34.98 11.45
N SER A 53 -3.03 -35.49 12.33
CA SER A 53 -4.48 -35.44 12.13
C SER A 53 -5.04 -34.04 11.96
N ARG A 54 -4.45 -33.00 12.58
CA ARG A 54 -4.82 -31.60 12.41
C ARG A 54 -4.66 -31.07 10.97
N GLU A 55 -3.77 -31.66 10.18
CA GLU A 55 -3.56 -31.23 8.78
C GLU A 55 -4.63 -31.77 7.83
N VAL A 56 -5.43 -32.74 8.29
CA VAL A 56 -6.46 -33.45 7.51
C VAL A 56 -7.83 -33.45 8.19
N GLU A 57 -8.07 -32.52 9.13
CA GLU A 57 -9.37 -32.39 9.82
C GLU A 57 -10.54 -32.22 8.85
N ASP A 58 -10.35 -31.37 7.84
CA ASP A 58 -11.35 -31.00 6.83
C ASP A 58 -11.62 -32.10 5.78
N PHE A 59 -10.86 -33.19 5.77
CA PHE A 59 -10.98 -34.28 4.79
C PHE A 59 -11.65 -35.51 5.42
N ASN A 60 -12.27 -36.36 4.62
CA ASN A 60 -12.89 -37.61 5.06
C ASN A 60 -12.02 -38.83 4.74
N ILE A 61 -12.32 -39.94 5.40
CA ILE A 61 -11.72 -41.25 5.04
C ILE A 61 -12.16 -41.58 3.62
N GLY A 62 -11.21 -41.94 2.77
CA GLY A 62 -11.39 -42.22 1.36
C GLY A 62 -11.04 -41.03 0.43
N ASP A 63 -10.83 -39.83 0.98
CA ASP A 63 -10.44 -38.66 0.18
C ASP A 63 -8.98 -38.79 -0.28
N ARG A 64 -8.73 -38.29 -1.51
CA ARG A 64 -7.38 -38.20 -2.08
C ARG A 64 -6.80 -36.86 -1.75
N ILE A 65 -5.59 -36.85 -1.21
CA ILE A 65 -4.86 -35.62 -0.87
C ILE A 65 -3.42 -35.68 -1.38
N GLU A 66 -2.93 -34.57 -1.84
CA GLU A 66 -1.50 -34.41 -2.12
C GLU A 66 -0.75 -34.06 -0.85
N VAL A 67 0.39 -34.74 -0.66
CA VAL A 67 1.24 -34.56 0.52
C VAL A 67 2.71 -34.56 0.13
N LYS A 68 3.53 -33.90 0.94
CA LYS A 68 4.98 -33.85 0.77
C LYS A 68 5.66 -34.84 1.70
N VAL A 69 6.56 -35.64 1.17
CA VAL A 69 7.36 -36.61 1.95
C VAL A 69 8.38 -35.85 2.77
N LEU A 70 8.34 -36.04 4.09
CA LEU A 70 9.30 -35.46 5.03
C LEU A 70 10.44 -36.41 5.34
N ARG A 71 10.07 -37.66 5.60
CA ARG A 71 11.04 -38.70 5.96
C ARG A 71 10.49 -40.06 5.53
N ASN A 72 11.37 -40.90 5.02
CA ASN A 72 11.07 -42.27 4.68
C ASN A 72 11.75 -43.18 5.76
N GLU A 73 10.96 -43.84 6.58
CA GLU A 73 11.40 -44.79 7.60
C GLU A 73 11.17 -46.22 7.08
N GLU A 74 11.65 -47.24 7.79
CA GLU A 74 11.63 -48.62 7.31
C GLU A 74 10.21 -49.12 6.97
N ASP A 75 9.21 -48.76 7.80
CA ASP A 75 7.82 -49.25 7.64
C ASP A 75 6.82 -48.13 7.29
N ILE A 76 7.17 -46.86 7.54
CA ILE A 76 6.24 -45.74 7.47
C ILE A 76 6.90 -44.55 6.75
N VAL A 77 6.11 -43.85 5.93
CA VAL A 77 6.50 -42.57 5.30
C VAL A 77 5.83 -41.41 6.05
N ILE A 78 6.65 -40.57 6.68
CA ILE A 78 6.12 -39.36 7.31
C ILE A 78 5.86 -38.29 6.23
N VAL A 79 4.63 -37.81 6.19
CA VAL A 79 4.20 -36.83 5.19
C VAL A 79 3.51 -35.62 5.84
N SER A 80 3.47 -34.49 5.13
CA SER A 80 2.78 -33.29 5.60
C SER A 80 2.10 -32.58 4.43
N LYS A 81 0.83 -32.24 4.63
CA LYS A 81 0.06 -31.38 3.73
C LYS A 81 0.40 -29.92 3.97
N PHE A 82 0.55 -29.52 5.24
CA PHE A 82 0.89 -28.15 5.60
C PHE A 82 2.17 -27.66 4.93
N LEU A 83 3.22 -28.50 4.92
CA LEU A 83 4.49 -28.14 4.28
C LEU A 83 4.41 -28.15 2.75
N LEU A 84 3.52 -28.95 2.18
CA LEU A 84 3.22 -28.88 0.74
C LEU A 84 2.56 -27.56 0.40
N ASP A 85 1.47 -27.21 1.09
CA ASP A 85 0.74 -25.96 0.87
C ASP A 85 1.62 -24.72 1.11
N LYS A 86 2.43 -24.75 2.18
CA LYS A 86 3.44 -23.72 2.45
C LYS A 86 4.43 -23.57 1.29
N SER A 87 4.87 -24.67 0.72
CA SER A 87 5.75 -24.64 -0.47
C SER A 87 5.04 -24.10 -1.70
N LYS A 88 3.79 -24.53 -1.98
CA LYS A 88 2.99 -24.04 -3.10
C LYS A 88 2.76 -22.53 -3.00
N GLU A 89 2.31 -22.04 -1.82
CA GLU A 89 2.18 -20.60 -1.59
C GLU A 89 3.53 -19.87 -1.76
N PHE A 90 4.61 -20.43 -1.23
CA PHE A 90 5.94 -19.84 -1.41
C PHE A 90 6.30 -19.72 -2.88
N PHE A 91 6.12 -20.76 -3.69
CA PHE A 91 6.46 -20.75 -5.12
C PHE A 91 5.54 -19.85 -5.94
N SER A 92 4.28 -19.69 -5.57
CA SER A 92 3.33 -18.81 -6.27
C SER A 92 3.65 -17.33 -6.10
N LEU A 93 4.28 -16.93 -4.98
CA LEU A 93 4.68 -15.54 -4.76
C LEU A 93 5.76 -15.10 -5.75
N SER A 94 5.51 -14.00 -6.43
CA SER A 94 6.44 -13.37 -7.37
C SER A 94 7.18 -12.19 -6.71
N VAL A 95 8.36 -11.86 -7.23
CA VAL A 95 9.04 -10.60 -6.86
C VAL A 95 8.19 -9.45 -7.38
N ASP A 96 8.12 -8.35 -6.64
CA ASP A 96 7.29 -7.18 -6.90
C ASP A 96 5.78 -7.36 -6.72
N GLU A 97 5.34 -8.51 -6.23
CA GLU A 97 3.94 -8.76 -5.88
C GLU A 97 3.55 -8.11 -4.55
N ILE A 98 2.32 -7.57 -4.51
CA ILE A 98 1.76 -6.97 -3.29
C ILE A 98 1.09 -8.07 -2.47
N VAL A 99 1.57 -8.25 -1.25
CA VAL A 99 1.06 -9.26 -0.31
C VAL A 99 0.60 -8.60 0.98
N THR A 100 -0.45 -9.17 1.58
CA THR A 100 -0.90 -8.76 2.91
C THR A 100 -0.27 -9.66 3.96
N GLY A 101 0.44 -9.07 4.92
CA GLY A 101 1.07 -9.77 6.00
C GLY A 101 0.71 -9.21 7.37
N LYS A 102 0.77 -10.08 8.39
CA LYS A 102 0.58 -9.71 9.79
C LYS A 102 1.93 -9.66 10.48
N ILE A 103 2.23 -8.54 11.15
CA ILE A 103 3.45 -8.41 11.97
C ILE A 103 3.30 -9.32 13.20
N VAL A 104 4.22 -10.27 13.36
CA VAL A 104 4.20 -11.24 14.46
C VAL A 104 5.00 -10.73 15.65
N LYS A 105 6.23 -10.29 15.39
CA LYS A 105 7.15 -9.80 16.43
C LYS A 105 8.27 -8.96 15.84
N LYS A 106 8.83 -8.09 16.69
CA LYS A 106 10.05 -7.35 16.39
C LYS A 106 11.27 -8.26 16.66
N ILE A 107 12.18 -8.34 15.70
CA ILE A 107 13.41 -9.14 15.77
C ILE A 107 14.64 -8.25 15.52
N LYS A 108 15.82 -8.81 15.71
CA LYS A 108 17.07 -8.08 15.50
C LYS A 108 17.22 -7.69 14.02
N GLY A 109 17.11 -6.39 13.72
CA GLY A 109 17.22 -5.84 12.37
C GLY A 109 15.91 -5.58 11.62
N GLY A 110 14.74 -5.99 12.15
CA GLY A 110 13.46 -5.81 11.47
C GLY A 110 12.27 -6.40 12.18
N TYR A 111 11.25 -6.75 11.40
CA TYR A 111 10.03 -7.41 11.86
C TYR A 111 9.87 -8.77 11.17
N SER A 112 9.39 -9.75 11.93
CA SER A 112 8.89 -11.01 11.37
C SER A 112 7.43 -10.80 11.00
N VAL A 113 7.09 -11.07 9.73
CA VAL A 113 5.77 -10.87 9.16
C VAL A 113 5.25 -12.21 8.66
N LYS A 114 4.03 -12.58 9.04
CA LYS A 114 3.36 -13.78 8.55
C LYS A 114 2.53 -13.48 7.32
N ILE A 115 2.82 -14.18 6.22
CA ILE A 115 2.13 -14.08 4.93
C ILE A 115 1.50 -15.44 4.67
N GLY A 116 0.20 -15.59 4.88
CA GLY A 116 -0.46 -16.90 4.79
C GLY A 116 0.22 -17.94 5.67
N LYS A 117 0.73 -19.01 5.07
CA LYS A 117 1.48 -20.09 5.75
C LYS A 117 2.99 -19.82 5.83
N ASN A 118 3.50 -18.77 5.17
CA ASN A 118 4.92 -18.43 5.09
C ASN A 118 5.31 -17.30 6.05
N ASP A 119 6.60 -17.24 6.36
CA ASP A 119 7.20 -16.22 7.18
C ASP A 119 8.07 -15.32 6.31
N GLY A 120 7.84 -13.99 6.37
CA GLY A 120 8.62 -12.98 5.69
C GLY A 120 9.43 -12.15 6.68
N PHE A 121 10.50 -11.56 6.22
CA PHE A 121 11.34 -10.61 6.95
C PHE A 121 11.19 -9.20 6.40
N LEU A 122 10.89 -8.24 7.25
CA LEU A 122 10.79 -6.83 6.93
C LEU A 122 11.92 -6.08 7.64
N PRO A 123 13.01 -5.67 6.96
CA PRO A 123 14.07 -4.87 7.54
C PRO A 123 13.56 -3.51 8.04
N PHE A 124 14.12 -2.98 9.13
CA PHE A 124 13.76 -1.64 9.63
C PHE A 124 13.94 -0.54 8.58
N SER A 125 14.96 -0.63 7.72
CA SER A 125 15.20 0.32 6.63
C SER A 125 14.11 0.34 5.55
N LEU A 126 13.35 -0.74 5.42
CA LEU A 126 12.30 -0.92 4.42
C LEU A 126 10.89 -0.92 5.03
N SER A 127 10.77 -0.71 6.34
CA SER A 127 9.49 -0.79 7.05
C SER A 127 8.64 0.48 6.94
N ASN A 128 9.28 1.64 6.81
CA ASN A 128 8.63 2.97 6.85
C ASN A 128 7.73 3.16 8.09
N PHE A 129 8.10 2.53 9.22
CA PHE A 129 7.40 2.64 10.49
C PHE A 129 8.08 3.62 11.45
N GLN A 130 7.30 4.26 12.29
CA GLN A 130 7.83 5.09 13.38
C GLN A 130 8.47 4.19 14.45
N LYS A 131 9.64 4.60 14.96
CA LYS A 131 10.45 3.77 15.87
C LYS A 131 9.78 3.48 17.22
N ASP A 132 8.90 4.38 17.64
CA ASP A 132 8.32 4.40 19.00
C ASP A 132 6.92 3.77 19.09
N LYS A 133 6.38 3.27 17.97
CA LYS A 133 5.07 2.63 17.92
C LYS A 133 5.20 1.12 17.79
N GLU A 134 4.42 0.39 18.56
CA GLU A 134 4.29 -1.06 18.45
C GLU A 134 3.26 -1.41 17.37
N TYR A 135 3.67 -2.25 16.43
CA TYR A 135 2.84 -2.70 15.30
C TYR A 135 2.55 -4.19 15.36
N GLU A 136 2.89 -4.86 16.48
CA GLU A 136 2.66 -6.29 16.64
C GLU A 136 1.18 -6.62 16.59
N GLY A 137 0.83 -7.61 15.78
CA GLY A 137 -0.54 -8.03 15.55
C GLY A 137 -1.30 -7.31 14.46
N GLU A 138 -0.80 -6.20 13.94
CA GLU A 138 -1.43 -5.44 12.86
C GLU A 138 -1.15 -6.06 11.49
N LYS A 139 -2.10 -5.87 10.56
CA LYS A 139 -1.99 -6.30 9.16
C LYS A 139 -1.66 -5.12 8.26
N PHE A 140 -0.66 -5.30 7.40
CA PHE A 140 -0.26 -4.31 6.42
C PHE A 140 -0.04 -4.96 5.05
N LYS A 141 -0.05 -4.13 4.02
CA LYS A 141 0.38 -4.51 2.68
C LYS A 141 1.89 -4.29 2.54
N PHE A 142 2.55 -5.20 1.87
CA PHE A 142 3.98 -5.18 1.59
C PHE A 142 4.22 -5.61 0.15
N ILE A 143 5.35 -5.22 -0.39
CA ILE A 143 5.87 -5.73 -1.66
C ILE A 143 6.94 -6.79 -1.38
N VAL A 144 6.95 -7.85 -2.15
CA VAL A 144 8.02 -8.86 -2.12
C VAL A 144 9.23 -8.30 -2.85
N LYS A 145 10.27 -7.90 -2.10
CA LYS A 145 11.50 -7.33 -2.68
C LYS A 145 12.44 -8.40 -3.20
N GLU A 146 12.65 -9.43 -2.40
CA GLU A 146 13.54 -10.55 -2.73
C GLU A 146 12.95 -11.86 -2.21
N LYS A 147 13.15 -12.89 -2.99
CA LYS A 147 12.73 -14.25 -2.67
C LYS A 147 13.94 -15.17 -2.79
N ASN A 148 14.40 -15.69 -1.67
CA ASN A 148 15.43 -16.69 -1.58
C ASN A 148 14.80 -18.08 -1.36
N LYS A 149 15.56 -19.16 -1.43
CA LYS A 149 15.06 -20.54 -1.33
C LYS A 149 14.21 -20.82 -0.08
N SER A 150 14.40 -20.07 1.01
CA SER A 150 13.72 -20.28 2.31
C SER A 150 13.27 -19.01 3.01
N SER A 151 13.48 -17.83 2.42
CA SER A 151 13.16 -16.55 3.05
C SER A 151 12.58 -15.58 2.03
N ILE A 152 11.64 -14.76 2.48
CA ILE A 152 11.02 -13.68 1.71
C ILE A 152 11.38 -12.37 2.38
N THR A 153 12.02 -11.47 1.65
CA THR A 153 12.29 -10.11 2.11
C THR A 153 11.18 -9.20 1.63
N LEU A 154 10.57 -8.49 2.56
CA LEU A 154 9.47 -7.58 2.31
C LEU A 154 9.94 -6.13 2.34
N SER A 155 9.23 -5.27 1.62
CA SER A 155 9.42 -3.84 1.65
C SER A 155 8.06 -3.14 1.69
N ARG A 156 7.89 -2.21 2.63
CA ARG A 156 6.78 -1.27 2.65
C ARG A 156 7.16 0.04 1.96
N THR A 157 8.41 0.45 2.09
CA THR A 157 8.93 1.66 1.44
C THR A 157 8.76 1.59 -0.07
N ASP A 158 9.08 0.45 -0.69
CA ASP A 158 8.92 0.27 -2.13
C ASP A 158 7.44 0.23 -2.54
N LEU A 159 6.54 -0.29 -1.68
CA LEU A 159 5.10 -0.24 -1.92
C LEU A 159 4.58 1.19 -1.94
N VAL A 160 4.88 1.96 -0.88
CA VAL A 160 4.47 3.38 -0.79
C VAL A 160 5.01 4.16 -1.98
N ARG A 161 6.26 3.88 -2.38
CA ARG A 161 6.89 4.51 -3.53
C ARG A 161 6.18 4.19 -4.86
N LYS A 162 5.72 2.96 -5.05
CA LYS A 162 4.91 2.58 -6.22
C LYS A 162 3.54 3.25 -6.21
N GLU A 163 2.85 3.23 -5.07
CA GLU A 163 1.56 3.91 -4.90
C GLU A 163 1.69 5.42 -5.18
N GLU A 164 2.77 6.06 -4.70
CA GLU A 164 3.09 7.45 -5.03
C GLU A 164 3.32 7.64 -6.54
N GLU A 165 4.12 6.79 -7.18
CA GLU A 165 4.42 6.88 -8.62
C GLU A 165 3.16 6.70 -9.47
N GLU A 166 2.31 5.74 -9.14
CA GLU A 166 1.03 5.51 -9.82
C GLU A 166 0.11 6.72 -9.63
N PHE A 167 0.00 7.27 -8.43
CA PHE A 167 -0.76 8.47 -8.15
C PHE A 167 -0.25 9.67 -8.95
N PHE A 168 1.08 9.89 -8.94
CA PHE A 168 1.69 10.96 -9.73
C PHE A 168 1.47 10.80 -11.25
N ASN A 169 1.38 9.57 -11.77
CA ASN A 169 1.13 9.36 -13.20
C ASN A 169 -0.30 9.69 -13.60
N VAL A 170 -1.26 9.51 -12.71
CA VAL A 170 -2.69 9.73 -12.97
C VAL A 170 -3.08 11.21 -12.84
N ILE A 171 -2.53 11.93 -11.85
CA ILE A 171 -2.88 13.32 -11.58
C ILE A 171 -2.21 14.30 -12.54
N ASN A 172 -2.93 15.35 -12.89
CA ASN A 172 -2.45 16.44 -13.74
C ASN A 172 -2.54 17.79 -13.03
N VAL A 173 -1.76 18.76 -13.50
CA VAL A 173 -1.89 20.14 -13.08
C VAL A 173 -3.27 20.65 -13.53
N GLY A 174 -4.00 21.24 -12.59
CA GLY A 174 -5.37 21.69 -12.80
C GLY A 174 -6.44 20.77 -12.20
N ASP A 175 -6.09 19.54 -11.83
CA ASP A 175 -7.03 18.62 -11.18
C ASP A 175 -7.37 19.07 -9.76
N VAL A 176 -8.57 18.72 -9.32
CA VAL A 176 -9.07 19.00 -7.97
C VAL A 176 -8.91 17.75 -7.12
N VAL A 177 -8.26 17.89 -5.98
CA VAL A 177 -8.00 16.82 -5.02
C VAL A 177 -8.55 17.17 -3.65
N VAL A 178 -8.94 16.16 -2.90
CA VAL A 178 -9.36 16.30 -1.50
C VAL A 178 -8.27 15.68 -0.62
N GLY A 179 -7.84 16.41 0.39
CA GLY A 179 -6.83 15.95 1.33
C GLY A 179 -7.17 16.32 2.76
N LYS A 180 -6.54 15.64 3.72
CA LYS A 180 -6.68 15.95 5.16
C LYS A 180 -5.51 16.81 5.63
N VAL A 181 -5.81 17.81 6.45
CA VAL A 181 -4.78 18.67 7.05
C VAL A 181 -3.92 17.83 8.00
N LYS A 182 -2.66 17.63 7.62
CA LYS A 182 -1.67 16.92 8.42
C LYS A 182 -0.98 17.85 9.44
N SER A 183 -0.66 19.04 9.01
CA SER A 183 -0.07 20.08 9.87
C SER A 183 -0.38 21.47 9.32
N VAL A 184 -0.56 22.41 10.24
CA VAL A 184 -0.70 23.85 9.97
C VAL A 184 0.62 24.53 10.33
N LEU A 185 1.19 25.27 9.38
CA LEU A 185 2.44 26.02 9.54
C LEU A 185 2.13 27.50 9.34
N ASP A 186 2.98 28.39 9.86
CA ASP A 186 2.81 29.85 9.74
C ASP A 186 2.75 30.33 8.28
N PHE A 187 3.41 29.59 7.39
CA PHE A 187 3.50 29.92 5.96
C PHE A 187 2.63 29.05 5.05
N GLY A 188 1.81 28.14 5.61
CA GLY A 188 0.91 27.32 4.81
C GLY A 188 0.43 26.03 5.46
N LEU A 189 -0.29 25.23 4.69
CA LEU A 189 -0.88 23.98 5.11
C LEU A 189 -0.18 22.79 4.43
N VAL A 190 0.03 21.71 5.17
CA VAL A 190 0.44 20.42 4.63
C VAL A 190 -0.76 19.50 4.62
N LEU A 191 -1.17 19.06 3.43
CA LEU A 191 -2.25 18.11 3.24
C LEU A 191 -1.71 16.70 3.02
N ASP A 192 -2.38 15.72 3.59
CA ASP A 192 -2.20 14.30 3.32
C ASP A 192 -3.24 13.88 2.26
N LEU A 193 -2.75 13.40 1.12
CA LEU A 193 -3.55 12.98 -0.04
C LEU A 193 -3.59 11.44 -0.17
N GLU A 194 -3.46 10.71 0.95
CA GLU A 194 -3.37 9.24 1.05
C GLU A 194 -2.09 8.67 0.45
N ALA A 195 -1.81 8.93 -0.83
CA ALA A 195 -0.62 8.42 -1.51
C ALA A 195 0.60 9.36 -1.37
N THR A 196 0.38 10.69 -1.24
CA THR A 196 1.46 11.69 -1.17
C THR A 196 1.05 12.87 -0.29
N THR A 197 1.97 13.81 -0.11
CA THR A 197 1.70 15.05 0.62
C THR A 197 1.68 16.25 -0.30
N GLY A 198 0.65 17.10 -0.16
CA GLY A 198 0.52 18.37 -0.84
C GLY A 198 0.83 19.55 0.09
N PHE A 199 1.34 20.63 -0.47
CA PHE A 199 1.59 21.87 0.25
C PHE A 199 0.77 23.02 -0.33
N ILE A 200 0.08 23.78 0.53
CA ILE A 200 -0.65 24.99 0.18
C ILE A 200 0.06 26.15 0.86
N HIS A 201 0.62 27.06 0.07
CA HIS A 201 1.20 28.28 0.61
C HIS A 201 0.08 29.21 1.11
N VAL A 202 0.36 30.06 2.12
CA VAL A 202 -0.63 30.99 2.69
C VAL A 202 -1.28 31.89 1.62
N SER A 203 -0.52 32.34 0.63
CA SER A 203 -1.02 33.15 -0.52
C SER A 203 -1.96 32.37 -1.46
N GLU A 204 -2.02 31.05 -1.37
CA GLU A 204 -2.85 30.17 -2.19
C GLU A 204 -4.09 29.65 -1.45
N ILE A 205 -4.32 30.10 -0.22
CA ILE A 205 -5.47 29.69 0.59
C ILE A 205 -6.70 30.55 0.26
N SER A 206 -6.52 31.87 0.21
CA SER A 206 -7.62 32.83 0.00
C SER A 206 -7.16 34.02 -0.83
N TRP A 207 -8.11 34.68 -1.50
CA TRP A 207 -7.92 36.00 -2.14
C TRP A 207 -7.83 37.11 -1.10
N GLU A 208 -8.40 36.91 0.09
CA GLU A 208 -8.31 37.83 1.21
C GLU A 208 -7.10 37.50 2.09
N GLN A 209 -6.56 38.52 2.76
CA GLN A 209 -5.46 38.31 3.70
C GLN A 209 -5.95 37.44 4.87
N VAL A 210 -5.24 36.36 5.13
CA VAL A 210 -5.52 35.43 6.25
C VAL A 210 -4.50 35.71 7.33
N ASP A 211 -4.96 36.25 8.45
CA ASP A 211 -4.07 36.62 9.56
C ASP A 211 -3.71 35.40 10.41
N ASP A 212 -4.66 34.45 10.60
CA ASP A 212 -4.42 33.23 11.40
C ASP A 212 -4.93 31.97 10.67
N LEU A 213 -3.98 31.13 10.28
CA LEU A 213 -4.27 29.83 9.64
C LEU A 213 -4.75 28.79 10.66
N ILE A 214 -4.26 28.88 11.89
CA ILE A 214 -4.54 27.91 12.96
C ILE A 214 -5.99 27.99 13.43
N GLU A 215 -6.59 29.18 13.40
CA GLU A 215 -8.01 29.37 13.75
C GLU A 215 -8.95 28.85 12.68
N LYS A 216 -8.51 28.87 11.39
CA LYS A 216 -9.36 28.49 10.24
C LYS A 216 -9.30 27.01 9.91
N PHE A 217 -8.20 26.33 10.21
CA PHE A 217 -7.98 24.93 9.81
C PHE A 217 -7.51 24.09 11.00
N GLY A 218 -8.28 23.06 11.30
CA GLY A 218 -7.92 22.04 12.29
C GLY A 218 -7.10 20.91 11.69
N ILE A 219 -6.37 20.18 12.54
CA ILE A 219 -5.71 18.95 12.13
C ILE A 219 -6.78 17.88 11.81
N ASN A 220 -6.64 17.16 10.72
CA ASN A 220 -7.56 16.19 10.12
C ASN A 220 -8.79 16.80 9.44
N ASP A 221 -8.89 18.12 9.26
CA ASP A 221 -9.95 18.71 8.44
C ASP A 221 -9.79 18.30 6.98
N GLU A 222 -10.90 18.03 6.31
CA GLU A 222 -10.91 17.73 4.89
C GLU A 222 -10.92 19.04 4.08
N VAL A 223 -9.92 19.20 3.24
CA VAL A 223 -9.73 20.39 2.41
C VAL A 223 -9.67 19.98 0.95
N THR A 224 -10.50 20.63 0.14
CA THR A 224 -10.46 20.51 -1.32
C THR A 224 -9.50 21.55 -1.88
N ALA A 225 -8.60 21.16 -2.76
CA ALA A 225 -7.64 22.06 -3.39
C ALA A 225 -7.35 21.67 -4.84
N LYS A 226 -6.94 22.64 -5.65
CA LYS A 226 -6.55 22.46 -7.04
C LYS A 226 -5.03 22.35 -7.15
N ILE A 227 -4.53 21.45 -7.98
CA ILE A 227 -3.10 21.25 -8.22
C ILE A 227 -2.58 22.37 -9.12
N ILE A 228 -1.61 23.15 -8.61
CA ILE A 228 -0.95 24.22 -9.38
C ILE A 228 0.34 23.71 -10.03
N GLU A 229 1.12 22.95 -9.27
CA GLU A 229 2.44 22.51 -9.70
C GLU A 229 2.70 21.09 -9.18
N LYS A 230 3.33 20.29 -10.02
CA LYS A 230 3.67 18.91 -9.77
C LYS A 230 5.17 18.74 -9.91
N ASP A 231 5.89 18.56 -8.79
CA ASP A 231 7.31 18.26 -8.76
C ASP A 231 7.51 16.74 -8.68
N THR A 232 7.81 16.13 -9.81
CA THR A 232 8.01 14.68 -9.92
C THR A 232 9.33 14.22 -9.30
N GLU A 233 10.35 15.06 -9.26
CA GLU A 233 11.66 14.70 -8.67
C GLU A 233 11.58 14.66 -7.15
N LYS A 234 10.97 15.68 -6.55
CA LYS A 234 10.81 15.78 -5.09
C LYS A 234 9.54 15.12 -4.58
N ARG A 235 8.68 14.62 -5.49
CA ARG A 235 7.38 14.00 -5.16
C ARG A 235 6.52 14.88 -4.27
N LYS A 236 6.43 16.17 -4.63
CA LYS A 236 5.65 17.17 -3.90
C LYS A 236 4.66 17.83 -4.83
N LEU A 237 3.48 18.11 -4.30
CA LEU A 237 2.43 18.84 -4.98
C LEU A 237 2.26 20.22 -4.34
N LYS A 238 2.20 21.26 -5.18
CA LYS A 238 1.71 22.56 -4.74
C LYS A 238 0.25 22.66 -5.09
N LEU A 239 -0.53 23.07 -4.12
CA LEU A 239 -1.97 23.11 -4.17
C LEU A 239 -2.48 24.52 -3.91
N SER A 240 -3.67 24.85 -4.43
CA SER A 240 -4.35 26.12 -4.19
C SER A 240 -5.83 25.88 -3.87
N ILE A 241 -6.30 26.52 -2.82
CA ILE A 241 -7.72 26.61 -2.50
C ILE A 241 -8.35 27.78 -3.24
N LYS A 242 -7.63 28.91 -3.35
CA LYS A 242 -8.17 30.11 -3.98
C LYS A 242 -8.56 29.90 -5.45
N GLN A 243 -7.86 29.03 -6.19
CA GLN A 243 -8.17 28.71 -7.58
C GLN A 243 -9.42 27.84 -7.77
N LEU A 244 -10.06 27.38 -6.71
CA LEU A 244 -11.38 26.74 -6.77
C LEU A 244 -12.51 27.75 -6.93
N SER A 245 -12.30 28.98 -6.49
CA SER A 245 -13.22 30.09 -6.69
C SER A 245 -12.71 30.98 -7.82
N GLU A 246 -13.64 31.62 -8.54
CA GLU A 246 -13.29 32.63 -9.52
C GLU A 246 -12.56 33.78 -8.84
N ASP A 247 -11.60 34.37 -9.56
CA ASP A 247 -10.89 35.57 -9.11
C ASP A 247 -11.92 36.71 -8.95
N PRO A 248 -12.08 37.25 -7.72
CA PRO A 248 -13.01 38.37 -7.50
C PRO A 248 -12.73 39.56 -8.41
N TRP A 249 -11.50 39.71 -8.89
CA TRP A 249 -11.12 40.76 -9.81
C TRP A 249 -11.70 40.56 -11.22
N ASN A 250 -11.71 39.32 -11.73
CA ASN A 250 -12.33 39.02 -13.02
C ASN A 250 -13.82 39.25 -12.97
N SER A 251 -14.52 38.82 -11.95
CA SER A 251 -15.94 39.09 -11.75
C SER A 251 -16.23 40.59 -11.66
N PHE A 252 -15.31 41.36 -11.07
CA PHE A 252 -15.41 42.82 -11.02
C PHE A 252 -15.29 43.46 -12.42
N ILE A 253 -14.29 43.07 -13.20
CA ILE A 253 -14.05 43.57 -14.57
C ILE A 253 -15.22 43.23 -15.50
N ASP A 254 -15.81 42.03 -15.34
CA ASP A 254 -16.97 41.63 -16.15
C ASP A 254 -18.25 42.36 -15.77
N THR A 255 -18.34 42.90 -14.55
CA THR A 255 -19.54 43.59 -14.03
C THR A 255 -19.50 45.08 -14.31
N TYR A 256 -18.31 45.72 -14.21
CA TYR A 256 -18.15 47.18 -14.29
C TYR A 256 -17.25 47.60 -15.43
N ASN A 257 -17.65 48.64 -16.12
CA ASN A 257 -16.88 49.27 -17.19
C ASN A 257 -16.26 50.58 -16.73
N ILE A 258 -15.22 51.01 -17.45
CA ILE A 258 -14.59 52.31 -17.21
C ILE A 258 -15.62 53.41 -17.47
N GLY A 259 -15.89 54.23 -16.47
CA GLY A 259 -16.88 55.30 -16.50
C GLY A 259 -18.15 55.03 -15.68
N ASP A 260 -18.31 53.80 -15.18
CA ASP A 260 -19.43 53.46 -14.29
C ASP A 260 -19.25 54.09 -12.92
N VAL A 261 -20.34 54.46 -12.31
CA VAL A 261 -20.40 55.01 -10.95
C VAL A 261 -20.72 53.83 -9.99
N ILE A 262 -19.85 53.61 -9.03
CA ILE A 262 -19.99 52.53 -8.07
C ILE A 262 -19.99 53.04 -6.63
N ASP A 263 -20.74 52.37 -5.77
CA ASP A 263 -20.70 52.60 -4.33
C ASP A 263 -19.51 51.84 -3.70
N ILE A 264 -18.73 52.57 -2.92
CA ILE A 264 -17.52 52.07 -2.31
C ILE A 264 -17.56 52.23 -0.79
N ILE A 265 -16.82 51.37 -0.09
CA ILE A 265 -16.59 51.48 1.35
C ILE A 265 -15.14 51.90 1.57
N VAL A 266 -14.92 52.99 2.27
CA VAL A 266 -13.57 53.40 2.69
C VAL A 266 -13.10 52.48 3.77
N LYS A 267 -11.98 51.78 3.53
CA LYS A 267 -11.37 50.86 4.49
C LYS A 267 -10.29 51.54 5.30
N ASP A 268 -9.51 52.42 4.68
CA ASP A 268 -8.41 53.14 5.34
C ASP A 268 -8.15 54.49 4.71
N VAL A 269 -7.67 55.45 5.50
CA VAL A 269 -7.34 56.79 5.04
C VAL A 269 -5.85 57.02 5.24
N LEU A 270 -5.14 57.21 4.13
CA LEU A 270 -3.70 57.48 4.11
C LEU A 270 -3.44 58.94 3.70
N ASP A 271 -2.26 59.45 4.00
CA ASP A 271 -1.87 60.84 3.71
C ASP A 271 -1.90 61.17 2.20
N PHE A 272 -1.76 60.14 1.37
CA PHE A 272 -1.70 60.25 -0.10
C PHE A 272 -2.95 59.72 -0.83
N GLY A 273 -3.98 59.27 -0.08
CA GLY A 273 -5.21 58.77 -0.70
C GLY A 273 -6.04 57.86 0.17
N LEU A 274 -7.07 57.27 -0.42
CA LEU A 274 -8.01 56.39 0.24
C LEU A 274 -7.85 54.94 -0.24
N VAL A 275 -7.78 54.00 0.71
CA VAL A 275 -7.95 52.57 0.42
C VAL A 275 -9.43 52.25 0.50
N ILE A 276 -9.98 51.79 -0.61
CA ILE A 276 -11.40 51.49 -0.76
C ILE A 276 -11.63 50.00 -0.90
N GLY A 277 -12.78 49.54 -0.46
CA GLY A 277 -13.30 48.21 -0.69
C GLY A 277 -14.51 48.27 -1.63
N VAL A 278 -14.46 47.46 -2.69
CA VAL A 278 -15.59 47.21 -3.56
C VAL A 278 -15.83 45.73 -3.61
N GLN A 279 -16.93 45.29 -3.00
CA GLN A 279 -17.18 43.86 -2.78
C GLN A 279 -15.98 43.16 -2.04
N LYS A 280 -15.32 42.22 -2.69
CA LYS A 280 -14.13 41.51 -2.15
C LYS A 280 -12.80 42.11 -2.62
N ASN A 281 -12.82 43.12 -3.48
CA ASN A 281 -11.62 43.75 -4.02
C ASN A 281 -11.19 44.99 -3.24
N LYS A 282 -9.91 45.30 -3.30
CA LYS A 282 -9.34 46.52 -2.74
C LYS A 282 -8.94 47.43 -3.90
N GLY A 283 -9.30 48.71 -3.82
CA GLY A 283 -8.90 49.73 -4.74
C GLY A 283 -8.21 50.88 -4.00
N PHE A 284 -7.60 51.77 -4.76
CA PHE A 284 -6.94 52.94 -4.20
C PHE A 284 -7.39 54.20 -5.00
N ILE A 285 -7.76 55.23 -4.29
CA ILE A 285 -8.05 56.55 -4.84
C ILE A 285 -6.97 57.50 -4.36
N HIS A 286 -6.22 58.07 -5.31
CA HIS A 286 -5.19 59.06 -4.98
C HIS A 286 -5.83 60.37 -4.54
N ILE A 287 -5.16 61.14 -3.67
CA ILE A 287 -5.66 62.39 -3.09
C ILE A 287 -6.01 63.42 -4.18
N SER A 288 -5.30 63.40 -5.30
CA SER A 288 -5.57 64.27 -6.46
C SER A 288 -6.93 64.06 -7.11
N GLU A 289 -7.52 62.86 -6.91
CA GLU A 289 -8.80 62.47 -7.52
C GLU A 289 -9.99 62.61 -6.55
N LEU A 290 -9.74 63.03 -5.30
CA LEU A 290 -10.78 63.15 -4.27
C LEU A 290 -11.51 64.49 -4.34
N ALA A 291 -10.85 65.56 -4.73
CA ALA A 291 -11.43 66.88 -4.83
C ALA A 291 -10.72 67.76 -5.88
N TRP A 292 -11.49 68.65 -6.51
CA TRP A 292 -10.98 69.61 -7.47
C TRP A 292 -10.28 70.83 -6.81
N ASN A 293 -10.43 70.98 -5.49
CA ASN A 293 -9.82 72.08 -4.71
C ASN A 293 -8.92 71.51 -3.62
N ASN A 294 -7.69 71.99 -3.58
CA ASN A 294 -6.79 71.88 -2.46
C ASN A 294 -7.23 72.72 -1.28
#